data_e5a5c1e340b9730cebdf35f107be42de
#
_entry.id   e5a5c1e340b9730cebdf35f107be42de
#
_cell.length_a   1.000
_cell.length_b   1.000
_cell.length_c   1.000
_cell.angle_alpha   90.00
_cell.angle_beta   90.00
_cell.angle_gamma   90.00
#
_symmetry.space_group_name_H-M   'P 1'
#
loop_
_entity.id
_entity.type
_entity.pdbx_description
1 polymer ?
#
loop_
_entity_poly.entity_id
_entity_poly.type
_entity_poly.pdbx_seq_one_letter_code
_entity_poly.pdbx_strand_id
1 'polypeptide(L)'
;MPLKILQLFDLSISLKAEEYDEYLKTEDWESEANILKVLQNAGHEVKLLGIHDDIQVLIYELRLNRPDLIFNLTEAFRGNRKFEPHIVSLFELMEVPFTGAGSAAVAICKDKGIAKKLLSFHRINVPDFLISKKSSPLRGLGSLEFPVFIKPLNLEASEGISQLSFADNKKDALERIRYLHEKYQTDVIVEEYIEGREIYVGVLGNERLQTFPPRELLFTEVADGEPKFASFRAKWDDNYRKKWGIRTDFAKLDANTETDIAETCKKIYRILGLRGYGRIDLRIRPNGEIVCLEANPNPSIEKESDFALSAVKSGMTYDELIQKIISLASP
;
A
#
# COMPACT_ATOMS: atom_id res chain seq x y z
N MET A 1 -20.39 -10.44 -19.48
CA MET A 1 -20.06 -11.71 -20.15
C MET A 1 -19.00 -12.43 -19.32
N PRO A 2 -19.00 -13.77 -19.25
CA PRO A 2 -17.90 -14.52 -18.63
C PRO A 2 -16.56 -14.15 -19.26
N LEU A 3 -15.53 -13.99 -18.43
CA LEU A 3 -14.16 -13.73 -18.85
C LEU A 3 -13.28 -14.91 -18.47
N LYS A 4 -12.20 -15.12 -19.23
CA LYS A 4 -11.09 -15.99 -18.82
C LYS A 4 -10.12 -15.16 -17.98
N ILE A 5 -10.10 -15.39 -16.68
CA ILE A 5 -9.30 -14.61 -15.72
C ILE A 5 -8.13 -15.46 -15.25
N LEU A 6 -6.92 -14.91 -15.34
CA LEU A 6 -5.75 -15.43 -14.66
C LEU A 6 -5.64 -14.73 -13.31
N GLN A 7 -5.95 -15.43 -12.22
CA GLN A 7 -5.66 -14.93 -10.87
C GLN A 7 -4.20 -15.25 -10.54
N LEU A 8 -3.39 -14.19 -10.51
CA LEU A 8 -1.94 -14.26 -10.35
C LEU A 8 -1.53 -13.77 -8.98
N PHE A 9 -0.66 -14.51 -8.29
CA PHE A 9 -0.14 -14.19 -6.98
C PHE A 9 1.31 -14.65 -6.83
N ASP A 10 2.04 -14.11 -5.87
CA ASP A 10 3.40 -14.56 -5.57
C ASP A 10 3.43 -15.61 -4.47
N LEU A 11 4.43 -16.49 -4.57
CA LEU A 11 4.66 -17.61 -3.68
C LEU A 11 5.94 -17.40 -2.86
N SER A 12 5.90 -17.71 -1.58
CA SER A 12 7.10 -17.75 -0.72
C SER A 12 7.99 -18.97 -1.01
N ILE A 13 7.40 -20.05 -1.54
CA ILE A 13 8.06 -21.29 -1.94
C ILE A 13 7.55 -21.74 -3.31
N SER A 14 8.30 -22.59 -4.00
CA SER A 14 7.82 -23.17 -5.26
C SER A 14 6.76 -24.22 -4.99
N LEU A 15 5.58 -24.07 -5.58
CA LEU A 15 4.44 -24.98 -5.47
C LEU A 15 3.99 -25.42 -6.87
N LYS A 16 3.42 -26.62 -6.95
CA LYS A 16 2.72 -27.08 -8.14
C LYS A 16 1.25 -26.67 -8.09
N ALA A 17 0.63 -26.56 -9.27
CA ALA A 17 -0.76 -26.14 -9.37
C ALA A 17 -1.75 -27.03 -8.57
N GLU A 18 -1.45 -28.34 -8.47
CA GLU A 18 -2.25 -29.30 -7.71
C GLU A 18 -2.25 -29.03 -6.19
N GLU A 19 -1.26 -28.27 -5.71
CA GLU A 19 -1.10 -27.96 -4.28
C GLU A 19 -1.85 -26.69 -3.89
N TYR A 20 -2.31 -25.84 -4.83
CA TYR A 20 -2.98 -24.57 -4.55
C TYR A 20 -4.26 -24.75 -3.73
N ASP A 21 -5.04 -25.79 -3.97
CA ASP A 21 -6.29 -26.04 -3.23
C ASP A 21 -6.10 -26.26 -1.72
N GLU A 22 -4.93 -26.77 -1.31
CA GLU A 22 -4.60 -26.90 0.10
C GLU A 22 -4.17 -25.56 0.72
N TYR A 23 -3.36 -24.80 -0.02
CA TYR A 23 -2.87 -23.49 0.42
C TYR A 23 -3.98 -22.46 0.54
N LEU A 24 -4.93 -22.42 -0.38
CA LEU A 24 -6.10 -21.55 -0.34
C LEU A 24 -7.03 -21.79 0.86
N LYS A 25 -6.82 -22.84 1.66
CA LYS A 25 -7.55 -23.11 2.89
C LYS A 25 -6.86 -22.53 4.12
N THR A 26 -5.65 -22.02 4.00
CA THR A 26 -4.89 -21.43 5.10
C THR A 26 -5.22 -19.94 5.25
N GLU A 27 -5.05 -19.40 6.47
CA GLU A 27 -5.29 -17.97 6.75
C GLU A 27 -4.40 -17.05 5.91
N ASP A 28 -3.16 -17.48 5.62
CA ASP A 28 -2.21 -16.69 4.81
C ASP A 28 -2.69 -16.43 3.37
N TRP A 29 -3.70 -17.17 2.89
CA TRP A 29 -4.24 -17.14 1.52
C TRP A 29 -5.72 -16.79 1.46
N GLU A 30 -6.24 -16.22 2.53
CA GLU A 30 -7.66 -15.86 2.60
C GLU A 30 -8.07 -14.86 1.51
N SER A 31 -7.21 -13.92 1.17
CA SER A 31 -7.44 -12.97 0.09
C SER A 31 -7.67 -13.64 -1.24
N GLU A 32 -6.75 -14.52 -1.64
CA GLU A 32 -6.78 -15.25 -2.89
C GLU A 32 -8.01 -16.15 -2.98
N ALA A 33 -8.33 -16.85 -1.90
CA ALA A 33 -9.49 -17.73 -1.79
C ALA A 33 -10.81 -16.95 -1.88
N ASN A 34 -10.92 -15.82 -1.20
CA ASN A 34 -12.12 -14.98 -1.24
C ASN A 34 -12.35 -14.38 -2.62
N ILE A 35 -11.30 -13.90 -3.27
CA ILE A 35 -11.36 -13.35 -4.62
C ILE A 35 -11.74 -14.43 -5.62
N LEU A 36 -11.08 -15.59 -5.58
CA LEU A 36 -11.41 -16.75 -6.43
C LEU A 36 -12.89 -17.08 -6.36
N LYS A 37 -13.43 -17.15 -5.14
CA LYS A 37 -14.86 -17.44 -4.92
C LYS A 37 -15.76 -16.40 -5.55
N VAL A 38 -15.45 -15.12 -5.41
CA VAL A 38 -16.22 -14.02 -6.03
C VAL A 38 -16.18 -14.11 -7.55
N LEU A 39 -15.01 -14.37 -8.13
CA LEU A 39 -14.85 -14.50 -9.58
C LEU A 39 -15.64 -15.67 -10.15
N GLN A 40 -15.56 -16.85 -9.49
CA GLN A 40 -16.31 -18.05 -9.89
C GLN A 40 -17.81 -17.87 -9.74
N ASN A 41 -18.28 -17.27 -8.64
CA ASN A 41 -19.71 -16.99 -8.42
C ASN A 41 -20.28 -16.03 -9.47
N ALA A 42 -19.45 -15.13 -10.01
CA ALA A 42 -19.82 -14.24 -11.10
C ALA A 42 -19.83 -14.93 -12.47
N GLY A 43 -19.48 -16.21 -12.54
CA GLY A 43 -19.49 -17.03 -13.76
C GLY A 43 -18.23 -16.88 -14.62
N HIS A 44 -17.14 -16.32 -14.11
CA HIS A 44 -15.86 -16.25 -14.83
C HIS A 44 -15.16 -17.62 -14.84
N GLU A 45 -14.40 -17.90 -15.91
CA GLU A 45 -13.45 -19.01 -15.97
C GLU A 45 -12.15 -18.56 -15.33
N VAL A 46 -11.80 -19.08 -14.15
CA VAL A 46 -10.63 -18.63 -13.40
C VAL A 46 -9.56 -19.69 -13.38
N LYS A 47 -8.37 -19.32 -13.83
CA LYS A 47 -7.14 -20.09 -13.69
C LYS A 47 -6.26 -19.45 -12.62
N LEU A 48 -5.75 -20.26 -11.70
CA LEU A 48 -4.78 -19.82 -10.69
C LEU A 48 -3.36 -19.99 -11.22
N LEU A 49 -2.50 -19.00 -10.95
CA LEU A 49 -1.07 -19.10 -11.20
C LEU A 49 -0.29 -18.43 -10.07
N GLY A 50 0.50 -19.22 -9.35
CA GLY A 50 1.48 -18.73 -8.40
C GLY A 50 2.84 -18.59 -9.06
N ILE A 51 3.53 -17.48 -8.80
CA ILE A 51 4.91 -17.27 -9.25
C ILE A 51 5.86 -17.17 -8.05
N HIS A 52 7.02 -17.81 -8.14
CA HIS A 52 8.05 -17.78 -7.10
C HIS A 52 9.37 -17.19 -7.63
N ASP A 53 10.13 -17.94 -8.37
CA ASP A 53 11.48 -17.58 -8.84
C ASP A 53 11.71 -17.77 -10.35
N ASP A 54 10.76 -18.38 -11.05
CA ASP A 54 10.78 -18.57 -12.49
C ASP A 54 9.69 -17.73 -13.18
N ILE A 55 10.10 -16.70 -13.91
CA ILE A 55 9.20 -15.84 -14.69
C ILE A 55 8.70 -16.54 -15.97
N GLN A 56 9.37 -17.62 -16.42
CA GLN A 56 8.99 -18.30 -17.65
C GLN A 56 7.60 -18.93 -17.54
N VAL A 57 7.20 -19.39 -16.36
CA VAL A 57 5.86 -19.97 -16.15
C VAL A 57 4.76 -18.95 -16.49
N LEU A 58 4.95 -17.68 -16.11
CA LEU A 58 4.02 -16.61 -16.45
C LEU A 58 4.05 -16.28 -17.95
N ILE A 59 5.24 -16.18 -18.55
CA ILE A 59 5.39 -15.89 -19.98
C ILE A 59 4.74 -17.00 -20.84
N TYR A 60 4.95 -18.26 -20.48
CA TYR A 60 4.32 -19.39 -21.16
C TYR A 60 2.80 -19.34 -21.05
N GLU A 61 2.28 -19.09 -19.85
CA GLU A 61 0.85 -18.99 -19.63
C GLU A 61 0.21 -17.90 -20.49
N LEU A 62 0.78 -16.69 -20.47
CA LEU A 62 0.26 -15.57 -21.24
C LEU A 62 0.33 -15.77 -22.77
N ARG A 63 1.28 -16.59 -23.27
CA ARG A 63 1.41 -16.90 -24.69
C ARG A 63 0.49 -18.03 -25.15
N LEU A 64 0.38 -19.08 -24.35
CA LEU A 64 -0.35 -20.30 -24.74
C LEU A 64 -1.84 -20.24 -24.41
N ASN A 65 -2.18 -19.60 -23.29
CA ASN A 65 -3.53 -19.57 -22.74
C ASN A 65 -3.99 -18.14 -22.45
N ARG A 66 -3.67 -17.21 -23.36
CA ARG A 66 -3.92 -15.76 -23.15
C ARG A 66 -5.24 -15.51 -22.45
N PRO A 67 -5.23 -14.94 -21.23
CA PRO A 67 -6.45 -14.58 -20.51
C PRO A 67 -7.06 -13.30 -21.10
N ASP A 68 -8.34 -13.08 -20.86
CA ASP A 68 -9.00 -11.81 -21.12
C ASP A 68 -8.55 -10.75 -20.10
N LEU A 69 -8.18 -11.19 -18.87
CA LEU A 69 -7.80 -10.34 -17.76
C LEU A 69 -6.84 -11.09 -16.81
N ILE A 70 -5.84 -10.36 -16.30
CA ILE A 70 -5.06 -10.78 -15.12
C ILE A 70 -5.65 -10.11 -13.88
N PHE A 71 -6.15 -10.89 -12.92
CA PHE A 71 -6.41 -10.39 -11.58
C PHE A 71 -5.11 -10.47 -10.79
N ASN A 72 -4.44 -9.33 -10.66
CA ASN A 72 -3.08 -9.25 -10.12
C ASN A 72 -3.09 -9.06 -8.60
N LEU A 73 -2.52 -10.04 -7.89
CA LEU A 73 -2.29 -10.04 -6.45
C LEU A 73 -0.80 -10.15 -6.10
N THR A 74 0.09 -9.97 -7.11
CA THR A 74 1.53 -10.07 -6.84
C THR A 74 2.05 -8.85 -6.14
N GLU A 75 2.84 -9.04 -5.09
CA GLU A 75 3.56 -8.00 -4.34
C GLU A 75 5.09 -8.15 -4.48
N ALA A 76 5.55 -9.33 -4.86
CA ALA A 76 6.98 -9.65 -4.90
C ALA A 76 7.31 -10.65 -6.02
N PHE A 77 8.61 -10.76 -6.33
CA PHE A 77 9.17 -11.85 -7.10
C PHE A 77 10.50 -12.26 -6.47
N ARG A 78 10.73 -13.57 -6.27
CA ARG A 78 11.86 -14.10 -5.49
C ARG A 78 11.92 -13.51 -4.07
N GLY A 79 10.78 -13.29 -3.44
CA GLY A 79 10.69 -12.64 -2.14
C GLY A 79 11.13 -11.18 -2.12
N ASN A 80 11.34 -10.55 -3.29
CA ASN A 80 11.80 -9.18 -3.39
C ASN A 80 10.71 -8.26 -3.95
N ARG A 81 10.14 -7.41 -3.10
CA ARG A 81 9.08 -6.45 -3.44
C ARG A 81 9.52 -5.39 -4.47
N LYS A 82 10.82 -5.17 -4.66
CA LYS A 82 11.34 -4.25 -5.70
C LYS A 82 11.05 -4.74 -7.11
N PHE A 83 10.71 -6.01 -7.27
CA PHE A 83 10.40 -6.60 -8.59
C PHE A 83 8.91 -6.53 -8.97
N GLU A 84 8.03 -6.12 -8.08
CA GLU A 84 6.60 -5.93 -8.39
C GLU A 84 6.37 -5.06 -9.64
N PRO A 85 6.97 -3.85 -9.79
CA PRO A 85 6.77 -3.06 -11.00
C PRO A 85 7.22 -3.77 -12.28
N HIS A 86 8.20 -4.68 -12.19
CA HIS A 86 8.68 -5.42 -13.36
C HIS A 86 7.71 -6.52 -13.79
N ILE A 87 7.00 -7.15 -12.84
CA ILE A 87 5.91 -8.07 -13.16
C ILE A 87 4.78 -7.32 -13.88
N VAL A 88 4.39 -6.17 -13.35
CA VAL A 88 3.37 -5.31 -13.98
C VAL A 88 3.82 -4.83 -15.37
N SER A 89 5.10 -4.48 -15.55
CA SER A 89 5.65 -4.13 -16.87
C SER A 89 5.54 -5.28 -17.88
N LEU A 90 5.62 -6.52 -17.43
CA LEU A 90 5.43 -7.67 -18.33
C LEU A 90 3.99 -7.73 -18.86
N PHE A 91 2.98 -7.43 -18.03
CA PHE A 91 1.58 -7.37 -18.49
C PHE A 91 1.39 -6.28 -19.55
N GLU A 92 1.99 -5.09 -19.31
CA GLU A 92 1.96 -3.96 -20.26
C GLU A 92 2.64 -4.33 -21.57
N LEU A 93 3.84 -4.95 -21.54
CA LEU A 93 4.55 -5.41 -22.74
C LEU A 93 3.80 -6.49 -23.51
N MET A 94 3.03 -7.33 -22.83
CA MET A 94 2.21 -8.39 -23.42
C MET A 94 0.83 -7.87 -23.85
N GLU A 95 0.50 -6.60 -23.55
CA GLU A 95 -0.79 -5.98 -23.83
C GLU A 95 -1.97 -6.80 -23.29
N VAL A 96 -1.83 -7.38 -22.07
CA VAL A 96 -2.90 -8.11 -21.40
C VAL A 96 -3.54 -7.19 -20.36
N PRO A 97 -4.87 -6.99 -20.37
CA PRO A 97 -5.54 -6.23 -19.35
C PRO A 97 -5.29 -6.80 -17.95
N PHE A 98 -5.09 -5.94 -16.95
CA PHE A 98 -4.85 -6.35 -15.58
C PHE A 98 -5.45 -5.39 -14.56
N THR A 99 -5.75 -5.91 -13.37
CA THR A 99 -6.27 -5.11 -12.26
C THR A 99 -5.15 -4.36 -11.53
N GLY A 100 -5.47 -3.16 -11.04
CA GLY A 100 -4.56 -2.36 -10.24
C GLY A 100 -3.75 -1.34 -11.04
N ALA A 101 -2.74 -0.78 -10.38
CA ALA A 101 -1.93 0.32 -10.91
C ALA A 101 -0.92 -0.15 -11.97
N GLY A 102 -0.58 0.72 -12.90
CA GLY A 102 0.47 0.48 -13.90
C GLY A 102 1.88 0.49 -13.30
N SER A 103 2.83 -0.09 -14.02
CA SER A 103 4.21 -0.30 -13.54
C SER A 103 4.91 0.98 -13.10
N ALA A 104 4.72 2.08 -13.84
CA ALA A 104 5.30 3.37 -13.51
C ALA A 104 4.77 3.91 -12.17
N ALA A 105 3.46 3.84 -11.94
CA ALA A 105 2.84 4.29 -10.69
C ALA A 105 3.31 3.44 -9.50
N VAL A 106 3.37 2.11 -9.67
CA VAL A 106 3.91 1.20 -8.64
C VAL A 106 5.36 1.57 -8.31
N ALA A 107 6.21 1.77 -9.32
CA ALA A 107 7.62 2.13 -9.12
C ALA A 107 7.78 3.48 -8.39
N ILE A 108 6.98 4.50 -8.76
CA ILE A 108 7.00 5.82 -8.12
C ILE A 108 6.57 5.71 -6.66
N CYS A 109 5.48 5.02 -6.37
CA CYS A 109 4.96 4.91 -5.01
C CYS A 109 5.88 4.11 -4.09
N LYS A 110 6.58 3.09 -4.62
CA LYS A 110 7.57 2.31 -3.86
C LYS A 110 8.80 3.13 -3.45
N ASP A 111 9.13 4.20 -4.14
CA ASP A 111 10.16 5.14 -3.71
C ASP A 111 9.51 6.36 -3.03
N LYS A 112 9.41 6.29 -1.67
CA LYS A 112 8.80 7.37 -0.87
C LYS A 112 9.41 8.75 -1.15
N GLY A 113 10.70 8.79 -1.48
CA GLY A 113 11.39 10.04 -1.80
C GLY A 113 11.01 10.62 -3.16
N ILE A 114 10.85 9.77 -4.18
CA ILE A 114 10.39 10.19 -5.51
C ILE A 114 8.93 10.64 -5.42
N ALA A 115 8.06 9.84 -4.80
CA ALA A 115 6.65 10.18 -4.63
C ALA A 115 6.49 11.55 -3.93
N LYS A 116 7.19 11.78 -2.80
CA LYS A 116 7.12 13.07 -2.08
C LYS A 116 7.65 14.25 -2.89
N LYS A 117 8.75 14.09 -3.63
CA LYS A 117 9.25 15.16 -4.52
C LYS A 117 8.24 15.53 -5.59
N LEU A 118 7.59 14.53 -6.20
CA LEU A 118 6.57 14.76 -7.21
C LEU A 118 5.35 15.47 -6.60
N LEU A 119 4.89 15.02 -5.43
CA LEU A 119 3.78 15.63 -4.72
C LEU A 119 4.09 17.08 -4.31
N SER A 120 5.28 17.35 -3.76
CA SER A 120 5.73 18.71 -3.39
C SER A 120 5.76 19.63 -4.57
N PHE A 121 6.26 19.18 -5.74
CA PHE A 121 6.25 19.97 -6.97
C PHE A 121 4.83 20.43 -7.36
N HIS A 122 3.84 19.58 -7.09
CA HIS A 122 2.42 19.88 -7.32
C HIS A 122 1.72 20.56 -6.12
N ARG A 123 2.49 21.06 -5.12
CA ARG A 123 1.97 21.76 -3.94
C ARG A 123 1.04 20.91 -3.08
N ILE A 124 1.26 19.61 -3.04
CA ILE A 124 0.67 18.73 -2.02
C ILE A 124 1.59 18.76 -0.82
N ASN A 125 1.02 19.03 0.36
CA ASN A 125 1.79 19.01 1.60
C ASN A 125 2.26 17.58 1.90
N VAL A 126 3.56 17.43 2.08
CA VAL A 126 4.24 16.21 2.52
C VAL A 126 5.18 16.61 3.65
N PRO A 127 5.59 15.69 4.54
CA PRO A 127 6.62 16.01 5.52
C PRO A 127 7.89 16.49 4.85
N ASP A 128 8.57 17.47 5.44
CA ASP A 128 9.94 17.78 5.07
C ASP A 128 10.83 16.56 5.28
N PHE A 129 11.73 16.27 4.34
CA PHE A 129 12.47 15.03 4.41
C PHE A 129 13.89 15.09 3.82
N LEU A 130 14.71 14.16 4.27
CA LEU A 130 16.03 13.86 3.74
C LEU A 130 16.15 12.38 3.40
N ILE A 131 16.98 12.06 2.41
CA ILE A 131 17.33 10.68 2.09
C ILE A 131 18.77 10.42 2.53
N SER A 132 18.93 9.49 3.45
CA SER A 132 20.22 8.93 3.85
C SER A 132 20.55 7.73 2.97
N LYS A 133 21.51 7.89 2.07
CA LYS A 133 21.99 6.79 1.23
C LYS A 133 22.95 5.92 2.04
N LYS A 134 22.78 4.60 1.95
CA LYS A 134 23.69 3.64 2.57
C LYS A 134 25.14 3.82 2.11
N SER A 135 25.33 4.21 0.85
CA SER A 135 26.65 4.38 0.22
C SER A 135 27.34 5.73 0.50
N SER A 136 26.68 6.63 1.23
CA SER A 136 27.20 8.00 1.42
C SER A 136 26.94 8.52 2.83
N PRO A 137 27.83 9.34 3.40
CA PRO A 137 27.56 9.99 4.67
C PRO A 137 26.29 10.84 4.60
N LEU A 138 25.47 10.77 5.64
CA LEU A 138 24.28 11.62 5.77
C LEU A 138 24.70 13.09 5.87
N ARG A 139 24.08 13.94 5.05
CA ARG A 139 24.22 15.39 5.09
C ARG A 139 22.87 16.03 5.33
N GLY A 140 22.86 17.21 5.95
CA GLY A 140 21.66 18.03 6.07
C GLY A 140 20.71 17.65 7.21
N LEU A 141 21.01 16.68 8.09
CA LEU A 141 20.12 16.33 9.21
C LEU A 141 19.75 17.55 10.10
N GLY A 142 20.61 18.56 10.17
CA GLY A 142 20.36 19.79 10.90
C GLY A 142 19.41 20.78 10.19
N SER A 143 18.96 20.50 8.96
CA SER A 143 17.93 21.30 8.26
C SER A 143 16.51 20.83 8.57
N LEU A 144 16.33 19.66 9.19
CA LEU A 144 15.04 19.20 9.67
C LEU A 144 14.82 19.64 11.11
N GLU A 145 13.60 20.06 11.40
CA GLU A 145 13.17 20.31 12.78
C GLU A 145 12.82 18.99 13.46
N PHE A 146 13.25 18.84 14.72
CA PHE A 146 12.92 17.67 15.52
C PHE A 146 11.56 17.87 16.24
N PRO A 147 10.80 16.81 16.49
CA PRO A 147 11.15 15.40 16.27
C PRO A 147 11.08 14.96 14.80
N VAL A 148 11.86 13.93 14.46
CA VAL A 148 11.87 13.33 13.12
C VAL A 148 11.39 11.88 13.15
N PHE A 149 10.88 11.40 12.00
CA PHE A 149 10.46 10.04 11.80
C PHE A 149 11.36 9.33 10.77
N ILE A 150 11.88 8.16 11.14
CA ILE A 150 12.94 7.48 10.40
C ILE A 150 12.45 6.10 9.96
N LYS A 151 12.43 5.87 8.65
CA LYS A 151 11.95 4.61 8.07
C LYS A 151 12.77 4.18 6.85
N PRO A 152 12.76 2.90 6.49
CA PRO A 152 13.33 2.45 5.22
C PRO A 152 12.67 3.16 4.03
N LEU A 153 13.48 3.50 3.01
CA LEU A 153 12.99 4.24 1.85
C LEU A 153 12.00 3.42 1.01
N ASN A 154 12.32 2.14 0.77
CA ASN A 154 11.64 1.29 -0.21
C ASN A 154 10.97 0.04 0.41
N LEU A 155 10.79 -0.03 1.73
CA LEU A 155 10.05 -1.10 2.40
C LEU A 155 8.60 -0.67 2.68
N GLU A 156 7.70 -1.66 2.75
CA GLU A 156 6.27 -1.51 2.89
C GLU A 156 5.76 -2.21 4.17
N ALA A 157 4.45 -2.20 4.38
CA ALA A 157 3.79 -2.88 5.51
C ALA A 157 4.37 -2.54 6.90
N SER A 158 4.91 -1.33 7.07
CA SER A 158 5.60 -0.87 8.28
C SER A 158 6.87 -1.66 8.64
N GLU A 159 7.42 -2.43 7.69
CA GLU A 159 8.69 -3.14 7.91
C GLU A 159 9.80 -2.15 8.26
N GLY A 160 10.53 -2.46 9.31
CA GLY A 160 11.57 -1.57 9.83
C GLY A 160 11.04 -0.36 10.61
N ILE A 161 9.74 -0.22 10.86
CA ILE A 161 9.16 0.83 11.70
C ILE A 161 8.90 0.29 13.12
N SER A 162 9.48 0.96 14.10
CA SER A 162 9.31 0.67 15.54
C SER A 162 9.24 1.97 16.34
N GLN A 163 9.10 1.89 17.66
CA GLN A 163 9.14 3.09 18.52
C GLN A 163 10.44 3.90 18.32
N LEU A 164 11.56 3.23 18.03
CA LEU A 164 12.85 3.87 17.72
C LEU A 164 12.86 4.60 16.35
N SER A 165 11.77 4.54 15.58
CA SER A 165 11.63 5.32 14.34
C SER A 165 11.31 6.78 14.61
N PHE A 166 10.78 7.12 15.80
CA PHE A 166 10.64 8.47 16.29
C PHE A 166 11.94 8.88 17.01
N ALA A 167 12.46 10.05 16.70
CA ALA A 167 13.64 10.60 17.35
C ALA A 167 13.44 12.10 17.61
N ASP A 168 13.63 12.51 18.85
CA ASP A 168 13.54 13.89 19.30
C ASP A 168 14.88 14.63 19.29
N ASN A 169 15.97 13.90 19.03
CA ASN A 169 17.31 14.43 18.97
C ASN A 169 18.18 13.78 17.90
N LYS A 170 19.25 14.46 17.53
CA LYS A 170 20.19 14.06 16.47
C LYS A 170 20.90 12.73 16.75
N LYS A 171 21.23 12.45 18.03
CA LYS A 171 21.97 11.23 18.40
C LYS A 171 21.14 10.00 18.08
N ASP A 172 19.91 9.95 18.57
CA ASP A 172 18.99 8.83 18.40
C ASP A 172 18.61 8.67 16.91
N ALA A 173 18.43 9.78 16.19
CA ALA A 173 18.22 9.74 14.75
C ALA A 173 19.39 9.07 14.01
N LEU A 174 20.63 9.42 14.31
CA LEU A 174 21.82 8.81 13.68
C LEU A 174 21.99 7.33 14.03
N GLU A 175 21.70 6.94 15.27
CA GLU A 175 21.74 5.53 15.69
C GLU A 175 20.68 4.72 14.93
N ARG A 176 19.46 5.26 14.81
CA ARG A 176 18.37 4.62 14.06
C ARG A 176 18.67 4.46 12.59
N ILE A 177 19.19 5.50 11.94
CA ILE A 177 19.59 5.47 10.53
C ILE A 177 20.64 4.38 10.30
N ARG A 178 21.69 4.33 11.12
CA ARG A 178 22.74 3.32 11.01
C ARG A 178 22.17 1.91 11.16
N TYR A 179 21.35 1.68 12.16
CA TYR A 179 20.68 0.38 12.35
C TYR A 179 19.89 -0.06 11.13
N LEU A 180 19.10 0.85 10.51
CA LEU A 180 18.30 0.51 9.33
C LEU A 180 19.18 0.21 8.11
N HIS A 181 20.25 0.96 7.90
CA HIS A 181 21.23 0.67 6.85
C HIS A 181 21.90 -0.71 7.00
N GLU A 182 22.28 -1.05 8.23
CA GLU A 182 22.95 -2.32 8.52
C GLU A 182 22.00 -3.52 8.42
N LYS A 183 20.83 -3.41 9.04
CA LYS A 183 19.87 -4.54 9.12
C LYS A 183 19.18 -4.81 7.81
N TYR A 184 18.69 -3.76 7.15
CA TYR A 184 17.80 -3.91 5.97
C TYR A 184 18.52 -3.67 4.65
N GLN A 185 19.80 -3.29 4.68
CA GLN A 185 20.63 -3.05 3.49
C GLN A 185 19.97 -2.10 2.47
N THR A 186 19.23 -1.09 2.94
CA THR A 186 18.45 -0.14 2.15
C THR A 186 18.79 1.30 2.49
N ASP A 187 18.43 2.23 1.60
CA ASP A 187 18.43 3.65 1.90
C ASP A 187 17.33 3.97 2.92
N VAL A 188 17.48 5.08 3.63
CA VAL A 188 16.60 5.51 4.72
C VAL A 188 16.05 6.89 4.39
N ILE A 189 14.76 7.08 4.60
CA ILE A 189 14.14 8.40 4.60
C ILE A 189 13.97 8.89 6.04
N VAL A 190 14.37 10.13 6.28
CA VAL A 190 14.18 10.86 7.55
C VAL A 190 13.21 11.98 7.26
N GLU A 191 12.10 12.00 7.95
CA GLU A 191 10.99 12.93 7.73
C GLU A 191 10.71 13.74 8.99
N GLU A 192 10.18 14.93 8.84
CA GLU A 192 9.50 15.62 9.93
C GLU A 192 8.42 14.71 10.53
N TYR A 193 8.35 14.61 11.86
CA TYR A 193 7.24 13.92 12.49
C TYR A 193 5.99 14.78 12.46
N ILE A 194 4.99 14.36 11.73
CA ILE A 194 3.71 15.08 11.66
C ILE A 194 2.83 14.65 12.82
N GLU A 195 2.63 15.52 13.79
CA GLU A 195 1.64 15.31 14.84
C GLU A 195 0.23 15.43 14.28
N GLY A 196 -0.70 14.60 14.79
CA GLY A 196 -2.11 14.66 14.41
C GLY A 196 -2.74 13.31 14.17
N ARG A 197 -3.93 13.36 13.55
CA ARG A 197 -4.78 12.19 13.26
C ARG A 197 -4.28 11.48 12.03
N GLU A 198 -4.09 10.16 12.10
CA GLU A 198 -3.65 9.35 10.96
C GLU A 198 -4.86 8.75 10.25
N ILE A 199 -5.03 9.10 8.97
CA ILE A 199 -6.22 8.85 8.17
C ILE A 199 -5.85 8.04 6.92
N TYR A 200 -6.63 7.01 6.61
CA TYR A 200 -6.50 6.17 5.43
C TYR A 200 -7.70 6.37 4.52
N VAL A 201 -7.49 6.66 3.25
CA VAL A 201 -8.54 6.93 2.28
C VAL A 201 -8.39 6.04 1.06
N GLY A 202 -9.38 5.16 0.83
CA GLY A 202 -9.46 4.39 -0.40
C GLY A 202 -9.91 5.27 -1.57
N VAL A 203 -9.26 5.11 -2.72
CA VAL A 203 -9.63 5.73 -3.99
C VAL A 203 -9.80 4.66 -5.04
N LEU A 204 -10.92 4.68 -5.76
CA LEU A 204 -11.29 3.72 -6.79
C LEU A 204 -11.63 4.44 -8.09
N GLY A 205 -11.08 3.97 -9.20
CA GLY A 205 -11.41 4.49 -10.54
C GLY A 205 -10.19 4.82 -11.39
N ASN A 206 -10.47 5.20 -12.65
CA ASN A 206 -9.49 5.70 -13.60
C ASN A 206 -9.78 7.18 -13.91
N GLU A 207 -10.68 7.48 -14.86
CA GLU A 207 -11.11 8.85 -15.20
C GLU A 207 -12.00 9.46 -14.09
N ARG A 208 -13.02 8.72 -13.67
CA ARG A 208 -13.93 9.11 -12.59
C ARG A 208 -13.48 8.44 -11.31
N LEU A 209 -13.03 9.26 -10.36
CA LEU A 209 -12.52 8.79 -9.08
C LEU A 209 -13.61 8.87 -8.01
N GLN A 210 -13.79 7.77 -7.30
CA GLN A 210 -14.58 7.67 -6.08
C GLN A 210 -13.61 7.56 -4.90
N THR A 211 -13.79 8.39 -3.88
CA THR A 211 -13.14 8.25 -2.57
C THR A 211 -14.09 7.54 -1.62
N PHE A 212 -13.57 6.65 -0.81
CA PHE A 212 -14.33 5.96 0.21
C PHE A 212 -14.30 6.70 1.56
N PRO A 213 -15.24 6.41 2.48
CA PRO A 213 -15.22 6.96 3.82
C PRO A 213 -13.88 6.75 4.51
N PRO A 214 -13.27 7.82 5.06
CA PRO A 214 -11.94 7.75 5.68
C PRO A 214 -11.92 6.83 6.91
N ARG A 215 -10.84 6.05 7.04
CA ARG A 215 -10.51 5.26 8.24
C ARG A 215 -9.49 6.02 9.07
N GLU A 216 -9.56 5.91 10.38
CA GLU A 216 -8.64 6.55 11.31
C GLU A 216 -7.97 5.52 12.21
N LEU A 217 -6.65 5.63 12.35
CA LEU A 217 -5.89 4.84 13.30
C LEU A 217 -5.95 5.52 14.68
N LEU A 218 -6.59 4.84 15.62
CA LEU A 218 -6.83 5.31 16.97
C LEU A 218 -5.90 4.65 17.99
N PHE A 219 -5.47 5.43 18.99
CA PHE A 219 -4.65 5.00 20.11
C PHE A 219 -5.34 5.48 21.40
N THR A 220 -6.12 4.59 22.05
CA THR A 220 -6.95 5.01 23.20
C THR A 220 -6.24 4.91 24.55
N GLU A 221 -5.19 4.10 24.65
CA GLU A 221 -4.44 3.84 25.88
C GLU A 221 -3.01 4.40 25.85
N VAL A 222 -2.71 5.28 24.88
CA VAL A 222 -1.41 5.95 24.78
C VAL A 222 -1.54 7.34 25.40
N ALA A 223 -0.65 7.68 26.33
CA ALA A 223 -0.67 8.96 27.03
C ALA A 223 -0.56 10.14 26.05
N ASP A 224 -1.08 11.29 26.49
CA ASP A 224 -0.92 12.53 25.74
C ASP A 224 0.56 12.94 25.69
N GLY A 225 0.99 13.41 24.51
CA GLY A 225 2.39 13.77 24.27
C GLY A 225 3.28 12.59 23.80
N GLU A 226 2.83 11.35 23.91
CA GLU A 226 3.55 10.21 23.36
C GLU A 226 3.31 10.08 21.85
N PRO A 227 4.34 9.70 21.07
CA PRO A 227 4.21 9.60 19.62
C PRO A 227 3.27 8.47 19.21
N LYS A 228 2.28 8.78 18.36
CA LYS A 228 1.24 7.86 17.88
C LYS A 228 1.44 7.63 16.39
N PHE A 229 1.78 6.40 15.98
CA PHE A 229 2.00 6.04 14.57
C PHE A 229 1.88 4.54 14.30
N ALA A 230 1.64 4.17 13.04
CA ALA A 230 1.51 2.80 12.57
C ALA A 230 2.87 2.08 12.53
N SER A 231 3.39 1.64 13.69
CA SER A 231 4.57 0.76 13.74
C SER A 231 4.22 -0.65 13.28
N PHE A 232 5.25 -1.48 12.99
CA PHE A 232 5.05 -2.89 12.67
C PHE A 232 4.20 -3.61 13.73
N ARG A 233 4.50 -3.40 15.03
CA ARG A 233 3.72 -3.99 16.11
C ARG A 233 2.30 -3.41 16.21
N ALA A 234 2.11 -2.15 15.87
CA ALA A 234 0.79 -1.53 15.83
C ALA A 234 -0.11 -2.12 14.72
N LYS A 235 0.48 -2.70 13.68
CA LYS A 235 -0.26 -3.38 12.60
C LYS A 235 -0.46 -4.87 12.85
N TRP A 236 0.56 -5.57 13.36
CA TRP A 236 0.64 -7.04 13.28
C TRP A 236 0.71 -7.77 14.64
N ASP A 237 0.81 -7.05 15.77
CA ASP A 237 0.92 -7.65 17.11
C ASP A 237 -0.37 -7.39 17.90
N ASP A 238 -1.26 -8.37 17.96
CA ASP A 238 -2.55 -8.26 18.64
C ASP A 238 -2.42 -7.93 20.13
N ASN A 239 -1.41 -8.47 20.82
CA ASN A 239 -1.17 -8.17 22.22
C ASN A 239 -0.73 -6.71 22.39
N TYR A 240 0.10 -6.22 21.50
CA TYR A 240 0.51 -4.82 21.47
C TYR A 240 -0.69 -3.91 21.17
N ARG A 241 -1.51 -4.26 20.19
CA ARG A 241 -2.74 -3.52 19.84
C ARG A 241 -3.69 -3.43 21.02
N LYS A 242 -3.96 -4.57 21.68
CA LYS A 242 -4.82 -4.62 22.89
C LYS A 242 -4.25 -3.77 24.03
N LYS A 243 -2.95 -3.89 24.30
CA LYS A 243 -2.28 -3.12 25.36
C LYS A 243 -2.40 -1.59 25.21
N TRP A 244 -2.29 -1.10 23.96
CA TRP A 244 -2.26 0.32 23.67
C TRP A 244 -3.58 0.85 23.08
N GLY A 245 -4.64 0.04 23.10
CA GLY A 245 -5.95 0.40 22.57
C GLY A 245 -5.90 0.79 21.09
N ILE A 246 -5.06 0.10 20.29
CA ILE A 246 -4.86 0.42 18.88
C ILE A 246 -5.95 -0.23 18.04
N ARG A 247 -6.73 0.57 17.36
CA ARG A 247 -7.75 0.11 16.41
C ARG A 247 -7.89 1.07 15.25
N THR A 248 -8.43 0.58 14.14
CA THR A 248 -8.86 1.43 13.03
C THR A 248 -10.38 1.52 13.06
N ASP A 249 -10.92 2.73 12.91
CA ASP A 249 -12.36 2.98 12.89
C ASP A 249 -12.68 4.02 11.80
N PHE A 250 -13.95 4.25 11.48
CA PHE A 250 -14.33 5.34 10.60
C PHE A 250 -14.07 6.69 11.25
N ALA A 251 -13.36 7.56 10.53
CA ALA A 251 -13.01 8.88 11.02
C ALA A 251 -14.28 9.73 11.24
N LYS A 252 -14.34 10.43 12.37
CA LYS A 252 -15.38 11.43 12.64
C LYS A 252 -14.84 12.79 12.23
N LEU A 253 -15.29 13.29 11.09
CA LEU A 253 -14.86 14.54 10.47
C LEU A 253 -16.06 15.43 10.21
N ASP A 254 -15.84 16.74 10.12
CA ASP A 254 -16.84 17.64 9.58
C ASP A 254 -16.86 17.58 8.04
N ALA A 255 -17.95 18.04 7.43
CA ALA A 255 -18.18 17.92 5.99
C ALA A 255 -17.14 18.66 5.13
N ASN A 256 -16.58 19.76 5.62
CA ASN A 256 -15.57 20.53 4.91
C ASN A 256 -14.25 19.74 4.87
N THR A 257 -13.83 19.23 6.04
CA THR A 257 -12.63 18.39 6.17
C THR A 257 -12.75 17.12 5.32
N GLU A 258 -13.90 16.45 5.29
CA GLU A 258 -14.13 15.28 4.43
C GLU A 258 -13.98 15.64 2.94
N THR A 259 -14.52 16.79 2.53
CA THR A 259 -14.42 17.27 1.15
C THR A 259 -12.96 17.58 0.77
N ASP A 260 -12.23 18.27 1.63
CA ASP A 260 -10.84 18.63 1.39
C ASP A 260 -9.93 17.40 1.30
N ILE A 261 -10.17 16.40 2.16
CA ILE A 261 -9.49 15.10 2.11
C ILE A 261 -9.77 14.41 0.79
N ALA A 262 -11.04 14.31 0.38
CA ALA A 262 -11.45 13.64 -0.84
C ALA A 262 -10.80 14.28 -2.08
N GLU A 263 -10.82 15.61 -2.18
CA GLU A 263 -10.19 16.32 -3.30
C GLU A 263 -8.66 16.19 -3.28
N THR A 264 -8.04 16.24 -2.10
CA THR A 264 -6.60 16.03 -1.93
C THR A 264 -6.19 14.62 -2.37
N CYS A 265 -6.92 13.59 -1.94
CA CYS A 265 -6.66 12.20 -2.34
C CYS A 265 -6.81 11.99 -3.85
N LYS A 266 -7.83 12.56 -4.49
CA LYS A 266 -8.01 12.50 -5.95
C LYS A 266 -6.86 13.20 -6.69
N LYS A 267 -6.35 14.34 -6.18
CA LYS A 267 -5.19 15.02 -6.75
C LYS A 267 -3.94 14.16 -6.64
N ILE A 268 -3.64 13.62 -5.45
CA ILE A 268 -2.50 12.73 -5.20
C ILE A 268 -2.55 11.53 -6.15
N TYR A 269 -3.71 10.89 -6.25
CA TYR A 269 -3.94 9.71 -7.09
C TYR A 269 -3.59 9.99 -8.56
N ARG A 270 -4.05 11.13 -9.11
CA ARG A 270 -3.76 11.56 -10.49
C ARG A 270 -2.29 11.93 -10.68
N ILE A 271 -1.69 12.68 -9.76
CA ILE A 271 -0.28 13.12 -9.83
C ILE A 271 0.66 11.92 -9.88
N LEU A 272 0.38 10.88 -9.09
CA LEU A 272 1.20 9.67 -9.04
C LEU A 272 0.87 8.66 -10.16
N GLY A 273 -0.10 8.96 -11.03
CA GLY A 273 -0.50 8.10 -12.14
C GLY A 273 -1.19 6.82 -11.71
N LEU A 274 -1.81 6.80 -10.53
CA LEU A 274 -2.57 5.65 -10.05
C LEU A 274 -3.80 5.40 -10.91
N ARG A 275 -4.18 4.14 -11.05
CA ARG A 275 -5.40 3.66 -11.69
C ARG A 275 -5.94 2.43 -10.97
N GLY A 276 -7.18 2.02 -11.31
CA GLY A 276 -7.84 0.89 -10.67
C GLY A 276 -8.22 1.26 -9.24
N TYR A 277 -7.36 0.96 -8.29
CA TYR A 277 -7.58 1.25 -6.88
C TYR A 277 -6.28 1.57 -6.14
N GLY A 278 -6.39 2.38 -5.08
CA GLY A 278 -5.25 2.81 -4.28
C GLY A 278 -5.69 3.34 -2.92
N ARG A 279 -4.76 3.39 -1.96
CA ARG A 279 -5.00 3.98 -0.64
C ARG A 279 -4.01 5.11 -0.40
N ILE A 280 -4.53 6.25 0.04
CA ILE A 280 -3.74 7.42 0.41
C ILE A 280 -3.73 7.51 1.93
N ASP A 281 -2.54 7.53 2.51
CA ASP A 281 -2.31 7.63 3.94
C ASP A 281 -1.93 9.09 4.25
N LEU A 282 -2.71 9.72 5.11
CA LEU A 282 -2.63 11.15 5.44
C LEU A 282 -2.44 11.37 6.93
N ARG A 283 -1.95 12.56 7.30
CA ARG A 283 -2.13 13.12 8.64
C ARG A 283 -2.86 14.45 8.59
N ILE A 284 -3.76 14.65 9.55
CA ILE A 284 -4.42 15.94 9.79
C ILE A 284 -3.79 16.55 11.02
N ARG A 285 -3.06 17.64 10.84
CA ARG A 285 -2.46 18.39 11.95
C ARG A 285 -3.55 19.00 12.86
N PRO A 286 -3.23 19.39 14.10
CA PRO A 286 -4.18 20.08 14.99
C PRO A 286 -4.76 21.37 14.41
N ASN A 287 -4.05 22.04 13.50
CA ASN A 287 -4.52 23.25 12.79
C ASN A 287 -5.41 22.94 11.57
N GLY A 288 -5.70 21.64 11.30
CA GLY A 288 -6.51 21.22 10.17
C GLY A 288 -5.73 20.97 8.86
N GLU A 289 -4.43 21.21 8.84
CA GLU A 289 -3.61 20.97 7.66
C GLU A 289 -3.52 19.48 7.31
N ILE A 290 -3.80 19.15 6.05
CA ILE A 290 -3.73 17.78 5.51
C ILE A 290 -2.33 17.56 4.93
N VAL A 291 -1.62 16.53 5.42
CA VAL A 291 -0.27 16.16 4.99
C VAL A 291 -0.26 14.72 4.47
N CYS A 292 0.22 14.51 3.25
CA CYS A 292 0.34 13.17 2.67
C CYS A 292 1.57 12.45 3.21
N LEU A 293 1.36 11.30 3.85
CA LEU A 293 2.42 10.44 4.34
C LEU A 293 2.91 9.48 3.26
N GLU A 294 1.95 8.82 2.57
CA GLU A 294 2.22 7.75 1.63
C GLU A 294 1.04 7.53 0.69
N ALA A 295 1.31 7.02 -0.51
CA ALA A 295 0.30 6.51 -1.43
C ALA A 295 0.61 5.04 -1.75
N ASN A 296 -0.38 4.19 -1.57
CA ASN A 296 -0.24 2.74 -1.72
C ASN A 296 -1.04 2.31 -2.95
N PRO A 297 -0.39 1.98 -4.09
CA PRO A 297 -1.03 1.29 -5.19
C PRO A 297 -1.38 -0.13 -4.75
N ASN A 298 -2.47 -0.67 -5.28
CA ASN A 298 -2.89 -2.05 -5.01
C ASN A 298 -2.90 -2.42 -3.49
N PRO A 299 -3.57 -1.60 -2.63
CA PRO A 299 -3.65 -1.94 -1.22
C PRO A 299 -4.37 -3.27 -1.02
N SER A 300 -4.18 -3.92 0.16
CA SER A 300 -4.94 -5.12 0.49
C SER A 300 -6.43 -4.90 0.29
N ILE A 301 -7.06 -5.85 -0.37
CA ILE A 301 -8.51 -5.93 -0.60
C ILE A 301 -9.13 -7.13 0.12
N GLU A 302 -8.47 -7.65 1.14
CA GLU A 302 -9.08 -8.58 2.10
C GLU A 302 -10.38 -8.00 2.65
N LYS A 303 -11.34 -8.86 2.97
CA LYS A 303 -12.67 -8.40 3.44
C LYS A 303 -12.61 -7.47 4.65
N GLU A 304 -11.67 -7.75 5.56
CA GLU A 304 -11.47 -6.99 6.79
C GLU A 304 -10.44 -5.85 6.64
N SER A 305 -9.89 -5.65 5.43
CA SER A 305 -8.96 -4.55 5.17
C SER A 305 -9.64 -3.19 5.22
N ASP A 306 -8.89 -2.15 5.56
CA ASP A 306 -9.42 -0.77 5.61
C ASP A 306 -10.04 -0.34 4.27
N PHE A 307 -9.47 -0.78 3.14
CA PHE A 307 -10.00 -0.47 1.81
C PHE A 307 -11.36 -1.12 1.57
N ALA A 308 -11.48 -2.44 1.80
CA ALA A 308 -12.72 -3.17 1.59
C ALA A 308 -13.83 -2.71 2.55
N LEU A 309 -13.52 -2.53 3.84
CA LEU A 309 -14.47 -2.02 4.82
C LEU A 309 -14.99 -0.62 4.46
N SER A 310 -14.13 0.26 3.91
CA SER A 310 -14.52 1.59 3.45
C SER A 310 -15.43 1.52 2.22
N ALA A 311 -15.18 0.61 1.30
CA ALA A 311 -16.06 0.36 0.15
C ALA A 311 -17.44 -0.14 0.61
N VAL A 312 -17.48 -1.09 1.55
CA VAL A 312 -18.74 -1.59 2.15
C VAL A 312 -19.49 -0.47 2.86
N LYS A 313 -18.81 0.38 3.62
CA LYS A 313 -19.41 1.55 4.27
C LYS A 313 -20.00 2.55 3.27
N SER A 314 -19.46 2.63 2.06
CA SER A 314 -19.99 3.49 0.98
C SER A 314 -21.22 2.90 0.27
N GLY A 315 -21.65 1.70 0.66
CA GLY A 315 -22.83 1.03 0.11
C GLY A 315 -22.54 -0.06 -0.92
N MET A 316 -21.29 -0.39 -1.19
CA MET A 316 -20.91 -1.53 -2.03
C MET A 316 -20.90 -2.81 -1.22
N THR A 317 -21.29 -3.93 -1.80
CA THR A 317 -20.90 -5.24 -1.29
C THR A 317 -19.45 -5.56 -1.66
N TYR A 318 -18.85 -6.53 -0.99
CA TYR A 318 -17.50 -6.99 -1.32
C TYR A 318 -17.41 -7.51 -2.78
N ASP A 319 -18.43 -8.26 -3.20
CA ASP A 319 -18.51 -8.80 -4.55
C ASP A 319 -18.60 -7.67 -5.60
N GLU A 320 -19.39 -6.63 -5.34
CA GLU A 320 -19.46 -5.44 -6.20
C GLU A 320 -18.13 -4.69 -6.26
N LEU A 321 -17.39 -4.61 -5.16
CA LEU A 321 -16.05 -4.03 -5.15
C LEU A 321 -15.10 -4.80 -6.08
N ILE A 322 -15.04 -6.13 -5.96
CA ILE A 322 -14.18 -6.97 -6.83
C ILE A 322 -14.60 -6.83 -8.29
N GLN A 323 -15.90 -6.88 -8.60
CA GLN A 323 -16.40 -6.69 -9.97
C GLN A 323 -16.06 -5.28 -10.50
N LYS A 324 -16.11 -4.26 -9.64
CA LYS A 324 -15.72 -2.91 -10.02
C LYS A 324 -14.23 -2.82 -10.35
N ILE A 325 -13.37 -3.44 -9.55
CA ILE A 325 -11.91 -3.53 -9.81
C ILE A 325 -11.66 -4.19 -11.18
N ILE A 326 -12.35 -5.29 -11.50
CA ILE A 326 -12.27 -5.93 -12.81
C ILE A 326 -12.67 -4.97 -13.93
N SER A 327 -13.77 -4.24 -13.75
CA SER A 327 -14.26 -3.31 -14.77
C SER A 327 -13.34 -2.12 -15.05
N LEU A 328 -12.38 -1.85 -14.17
CA LEU A 328 -11.37 -0.80 -14.28
C LEU A 328 -10.04 -1.30 -14.87
N ALA A 329 -9.92 -2.60 -15.09
CA ALA A 329 -8.70 -3.16 -15.67
C ALA A 329 -8.45 -2.64 -17.08
N SER A 330 -7.19 -2.38 -17.38
CA SER A 330 -6.71 -1.96 -18.70
C SER A 330 -5.28 -2.47 -18.92
N PRO A 331 -4.83 -2.58 -20.17
CA PRO A 331 -3.45 -2.96 -20.47
C PRO A 331 -2.46 -1.89 -20.02
#